data_37517e2e789a239f6594fdd3c0e72273
#
_entry.id   37517e2e789a239f6594fdd3c0e72273
#
_cell.length_a   1.000
_cell.length_b   1.000
_cell.length_c   1.000
_cell.angle_alpha   90.00
_cell.angle_beta   90.00
_cell.angle_gamma   90.00
#
_symmetry.space_group_name_H-M   'P 1'
#
loop_
_entity.id
_entity.type
_entity.pdbx_description
1 polymer ?
#
loop_
_entity_poly.entity_id
_entity_poly.type
_entity_poly.pdbx_seq_one_letter_code
_entity_poly.pdbx_strand_id
1 'polypeptide(L)'
;MGPVAPGDSVIFLVGNFAAQHNGAVITCDSAVRYSDMRIEFFGNVLINKNTTYIYGDRAEYNGEVNEARVFSDIVKVVDEDATLYTYEFLFNTKENVGEFGGGGVLVNRDSRLESVRGYYYANSKELVCVDRVEMRNDEY
;
A
#
# COMPACT_ATOMS: atom_id res chain seq x y z
N MET A 1 21.21 8.74 20.52
CA MET A 1 20.67 7.40 20.36
C MET A 1 21.75 6.43 19.93
N GLY A 2 21.93 5.38 20.67
CA GLY A 2 22.97 4.40 20.40
C GLY A 2 22.43 3.22 19.57
N PRO A 3 23.32 2.42 19.03
CA PRO A 3 22.92 1.20 18.35
C PRO A 3 22.35 0.20 19.34
N VAL A 4 21.40 -0.59 18.88
CA VAL A 4 20.73 -1.57 19.75
C VAL A 4 21.62 -2.82 19.86
N ALA A 5 22.16 -3.27 18.75
CA ALA A 5 23.06 -4.41 18.69
C ALA A 5 23.87 -4.34 17.40
N PRO A 6 24.98 -5.08 17.31
CA PRO A 6 25.74 -5.13 16.07
C PRO A 6 24.84 -5.60 14.92
N GLY A 7 24.72 -4.79 13.90
CA GLY A 7 23.86 -5.08 12.76
C GLY A 7 22.41 -4.65 12.94
N ASP A 8 22.02 -4.25 14.14
CA ASP A 8 20.66 -3.80 14.43
C ASP A 8 20.67 -2.32 14.75
N SER A 9 20.70 -1.49 13.75
CA SER A 9 20.63 -0.04 13.92
C SER A 9 19.22 0.43 13.68
N VAL A 10 18.67 1.20 14.63
CA VAL A 10 17.38 1.82 14.48
C VAL A 10 17.59 3.31 14.25
N ILE A 11 17.12 3.80 13.13
CA ILE A 11 17.27 5.21 12.75
C ILE A 11 15.89 5.83 12.64
N PHE A 12 15.67 6.92 13.36
CA PHE A 12 14.43 7.70 13.29
C PHE A 12 14.63 8.84 12.30
N LEU A 13 13.72 8.94 11.36
CA LEU A 13 13.73 9.97 10.33
C LEU A 13 12.46 10.81 10.49
N VAL A 14 12.63 12.11 10.65
CA VAL A 14 11.54 13.01 10.93
C VAL A 14 11.51 14.12 9.90
N GLY A 15 10.29 14.49 9.49
CA GLY A 15 10.09 15.58 8.54
C GLY A 15 10.24 15.14 7.09
N ASN A 16 9.14 15.07 6.39
CA ASN A 16 9.05 14.82 4.94
C ASN A 16 10.08 13.82 4.42
N PHE A 17 9.95 12.59 4.85
CA PHE A 17 10.86 11.52 4.42
C PHE A 17 10.40 10.91 3.10
N ALA A 18 11.37 10.62 2.23
CA ALA A 18 11.10 9.91 0.97
C ALA A 18 12.08 8.75 0.80
N ALA A 19 11.56 7.60 0.40
CA ALA A 19 12.36 6.43 0.07
C ALA A 19 12.00 5.94 -1.32
N GLN A 20 12.94 5.28 -1.97
CA GLN A 20 12.72 4.76 -3.32
C GLN A 20 13.27 3.35 -3.43
N HIS A 21 12.48 2.46 -4.02
CA HIS A 21 12.89 1.07 -4.26
C HIS A 21 12.04 0.47 -5.38
N ASN A 22 12.67 -0.23 -6.30
CA ASN A 22 11.99 -0.87 -7.44
C ASN A 22 11.12 0.09 -8.26
N GLY A 23 11.48 1.36 -8.31
CA GLY A 23 10.69 2.37 -9.01
C GLY A 23 9.51 2.90 -8.21
N ALA A 24 9.28 2.40 -7.02
CA ALA A 24 8.26 2.93 -6.12
C ALA A 24 8.87 4.03 -5.26
N VAL A 25 8.10 5.08 -5.00
CA VAL A 25 8.49 6.17 -4.12
C VAL A 25 7.53 6.19 -2.95
N ILE A 26 8.07 6.18 -1.74
CA ILE A 26 7.28 6.24 -0.51
C ILE A 26 7.59 7.54 0.19
N THR A 27 6.57 8.33 0.46
CA THR A 27 6.71 9.58 1.23
C THR A 27 5.88 9.50 2.49
N CYS A 28 6.32 10.16 3.55
CA CYS A 28 5.65 10.16 4.84
C CYS A 28 6.17 11.29 5.71
N ASP A 29 5.56 11.44 6.89
CA ASP A 29 6.00 12.48 7.86
C ASP A 29 7.25 12.04 8.62
N SER A 30 7.32 10.76 9.00
CA SER A 30 8.46 10.23 9.72
C SER A 30 8.63 8.75 9.44
N ALA A 31 9.82 8.24 9.72
CA ALA A 31 10.11 6.84 9.46
C ALA A 31 11.10 6.31 10.50
N VAL A 32 11.04 4.99 10.71
CA VAL A 32 11.98 4.27 11.54
C VAL A 32 12.63 3.20 10.67
N ARG A 33 13.94 3.25 10.57
CA ARG A 33 14.69 2.28 9.79
C ARG A 33 15.31 1.26 10.74
N TYR A 34 14.93 0.01 10.59
CA TYR A 34 15.45 -1.07 11.43
C TYR A 34 16.68 -1.73 10.82
N SER A 35 16.74 -1.78 9.51
CA SER A 35 17.88 -2.33 8.78
C SER A 35 17.88 -1.70 7.39
N ASP A 36 18.85 -2.07 6.57
CA ASP A 36 18.93 -1.55 5.20
C ASP A 36 17.67 -1.89 4.39
N MET A 37 16.98 -2.96 4.76
CA MET A 37 15.85 -3.48 4.00
C MET A 37 14.50 -3.39 4.72
N ARG A 38 14.48 -2.88 5.96
CA ARG A 38 13.23 -2.79 6.73
C ARG A 38 13.02 -1.40 7.29
N ILE A 39 11.92 -0.79 6.89
CA ILE A 39 11.56 0.57 7.30
C ILE A 39 10.07 0.60 7.63
N GLU A 40 9.72 1.31 8.72
CA GLU A 40 8.33 1.64 9.03
C GLU A 40 8.11 3.13 8.75
N PHE A 41 6.98 3.45 8.17
CA PHE A 41 6.61 4.82 7.79
C PHE A 41 5.38 5.24 8.58
N PHE A 42 5.38 6.49 9.06
CA PHE A 42 4.31 7.01 9.90
C PHE A 42 3.83 8.37 9.42
N GLY A 43 2.53 8.52 9.32
CA GLY A 43 1.88 9.79 9.02
C GLY A 43 1.88 10.13 7.54
N ASN A 44 0.70 10.33 6.99
CA ASN A 44 0.52 10.74 5.59
C ASN A 44 1.36 9.94 4.62
N VAL A 45 1.26 8.61 4.74
CA VAL A 45 2.04 7.72 3.90
C VAL A 45 1.44 7.69 2.49
N LEU A 46 2.30 7.90 1.50
CA LEU A 46 1.93 7.79 0.10
C LEU A 46 2.96 6.91 -0.60
N ILE A 47 2.50 5.86 -1.25
CA ILE A 47 3.33 5.03 -2.10
C ILE A 47 2.89 5.25 -3.53
N ASN A 48 3.82 5.62 -4.37
CA ASN A 48 3.54 5.81 -5.80
C ASN A 48 4.43 4.90 -6.63
N LYS A 49 3.82 4.14 -7.51
CA LYS A 49 4.54 3.41 -8.54
C LYS A 49 3.75 3.48 -9.83
N ASN A 50 4.36 4.05 -10.88
CA ASN A 50 3.71 4.29 -12.16
C ASN A 50 2.39 5.06 -11.95
N THR A 51 1.25 4.51 -12.33
CA THR A 51 -0.06 5.15 -12.17
C THR A 51 -0.76 4.80 -10.85
N THR A 52 -0.13 3.98 -10.03
CA THR A 52 -0.72 3.52 -8.77
C THR A 52 -0.30 4.41 -7.62
N TYR A 53 -1.28 4.86 -6.83
CA TYR A 53 -1.06 5.68 -5.64
C TYR A 53 -1.75 5.02 -4.45
N ILE A 54 -1.01 4.75 -3.39
CA ILE A 54 -1.52 4.09 -2.19
C ILE A 54 -1.37 5.05 -1.01
N TYR A 55 -2.50 5.39 -0.38
CA TYR A 55 -2.54 6.32 0.75
C TYR A 55 -2.90 5.58 2.03
N GLY A 56 -2.20 5.86 3.10
CA GLY A 56 -2.49 5.29 4.41
C GLY A 56 -1.85 6.10 5.52
N ASP A 57 -2.08 5.66 6.76
CA ASP A 57 -1.52 6.33 7.93
C ASP A 57 -0.18 5.75 8.34
N ARG A 58 0.05 4.50 8.02
CA ARG A 58 1.24 3.77 8.42
C ARG A 58 1.57 2.71 7.38
N ALA A 59 2.85 2.47 7.19
CA ALA A 59 3.29 1.41 6.29
C ALA A 59 4.56 0.75 6.81
N GLU A 60 4.74 -0.50 6.44
CA GLU A 60 5.97 -1.26 6.69
C GLU A 60 6.50 -1.74 5.35
N TYR A 61 7.78 -1.50 5.11
CA TYR A 61 8.42 -1.97 3.89
C TYR A 61 9.50 -2.99 4.22
N ASN A 62 9.45 -4.14 3.54
CA ASN A 62 10.48 -5.15 3.62
C ASN A 62 11.08 -5.33 2.23
N GLY A 63 12.28 -4.79 2.04
CA GLY A 63 12.95 -4.82 0.75
C GLY A 63 13.48 -6.20 0.36
N GLU A 64 13.61 -7.12 1.32
CA GLU A 64 14.06 -8.47 1.00
C GLU A 64 13.03 -9.24 0.18
N VAL A 65 11.74 -8.96 0.42
CA VAL A 65 10.65 -9.58 -0.31
C VAL A 65 9.88 -8.59 -1.17
N ASN A 66 10.34 -7.35 -1.23
CA ASN A 66 9.76 -6.27 -2.04
C ASN A 66 8.31 -5.96 -1.68
N GLU A 67 7.97 -6.05 -0.40
CA GLU A 67 6.59 -5.86 0.05
C GLU A 67 6.43 -4.62 0.91
N ALA A 68 5.42 -3.83 0.56
CA ALA A 68 4.96 -2.70 1.36
C ALA A 68 3.58 -3.04 1.90
N ARG A 69 3.43 -3.00 3.22
CA ARG A 69 2.15 -3.24 3.87
C ARG A 69 1.64 -1.92 4.42
N VAL A 70 0.48 -1.51 3.97
CA VAL A 70 -0.11 -0.23 4.32
C VAL A 70 -1.32 -0.46 5.22
N PHE A 71 -1.36 0.29 6.31
CA PHE A 71 -2.43 0.21 7.31
C PHE A 71 -3.08 1.56 7.48
N SER A 72 -4.38 1.56 7.66
CA SER A 72 -5.13 2.77 7.98
C SER A 72 -6.55 2.38 8.35
N ASP A 73 -7.28 3.30 8.98
CA ASP A 73 -8.72 3.13 9.12
C ASP A 73 -9.35 2.99 7.73
N ILE A 74 -8.79 3.69 6.75
CA ILE A 74 -9.12 3.50 5.35
C ILE A 74 -7.85 3.65 4.54
N VAL A 75 -7.43 2.56 3.89
CA VAL A 75 -6.36 2.59 2.89
C VAL A 75 -7.02 2.87 1.54
N LYS A 76 -6.47 3.83 0.82
CA LYS A 76 -7.01 4.23 -0.48
C LYS A 76 -5.99 3.93 -1.55
N VAL A 77 -6.36 3.10 -2.51
CA VAL A 77 -5.51 2.77 -3.65
C VAL A 77 -6.15 3.35 -4.89
N VAL A 78 -5.46 4.26 -5.54
CA VAL A 78 -5.96 4.97 -6.73
C VAL A 78 -5.12 4.57 -7.92
N ASP A 79 -5.78 4.16 -8.99
CA ASP A 79 -5.12 3.88 -10.26
C ASP A 79 -6.05 4.34 -11.37
N GLU A 80 -5.69 5.45 -11.99
CA GLU A 80 -6.51 6.11 -13.02
C GLU A 80 -7.94 6.38 -12.53
N ASP A 81 -8.94 5.77 -13.14
CA ASP A 81 -10.35 6.00 -12.80
C ASP A 81 -10.87 5.11 -11.67
N ALA A 82 -10.05 4.20 -11.19
CA ALA A 82 -10.45 3.24 -10.18
C ALA A 82 -9.87 3.58 -8.82
N THR A 83 -10.67 3.41 -7.77
CA THR A 83 -10.22 3.61 -6.39
C THR A 83 -10.67 2.43 -5.55
N LEU A 84 -9.72 1.81 -4.87
CA LEU A 84 -9.98 0.73 -3.93
C LEU A 84 -9.86 1.28 -2.52
N TYR A 85 -10.89 1.02 -1.70
CA TYR A 85 -10.88 1.36 -0.28
C TYR A 85 -10.80 0.07 0.52
N THR A 86 -9.84 -0.03 1.42
CA THR A 86 -9.66 -1.21 2.26
C THR A 86 -9.02 -0.80 3.58
N TYR A 87 -8.72 -1.77 4.44
CA TYR A 87 -8.11 -1.48 5.75
C TYR A 87 -6.63 -1.80 5.76
N GLU A 88 -6.23 -2.79 5.01
CA GLU A 88 -4.84 -3.21 4.92
C GLU A 88 -4.56 -3.63 3.49
N PHE A 89 -3.46 -3.13 2.94
CA PHE A 89 -3.07 -3.43 1.56
C PHE A 89 -1.61 -3.82 1.53
N LEU A 90 -1.34 -5.00 0.99
CA LEU A 90 0.02 -5.50 0.82
C LEU A 90 0.40 -5.38 -0.65
N PHE A 91 1.40 -4.55 -0.94
CA PHE A 91 1.80 -4.28 -2.32
C PHE A 91 3.21 -4.79 -2.58
N ASN A 92 3.37 -5.62 -3.62
CA ASN A 92 4.68 -6.06 -4.06
C ASN A 92 5.20 -5.07 -5.10
N THR A 93 6.27 -4.35 -4.76
CA THR A 93 6.81 -3.29 -5.61
C THR A 93 7.54 -3.82 -6.83
N LYS A 94 7.95 -5.07 -6.83
CA LYS A 94 8.63 -5.69 -7.96
C LYS A 94 7.63 -6.27 -8.95
N GLU A 95 6.63 -6.99 -8.44
CA GLU A 95 5.62 -7.66 -9.28
C GLU A 95 4.46 -6.74 -9.63
N ASN A 96 4.30 -5.63 -8.93
CA ASN A 96 3.19 -4.68 -9.08
C ASN A 96 1.83 -5.34 -8.81
N VAL A 97 1.79 -6.17 -7.78
CA VAL A 97 0.57 -6.85 -7.35
C VAL A 97 0.23 -6.43 -5.94
N GLY A 98 -1.02 -6.03 -5.73
CA GLY A 98 -1.55 -5.70 -4.43
C GLY A 98 -2.50 -6.77 -3.94
N GLU A 99 -2.58 -6.93 -2.63
CA GLU A 99 -3.44 -7.91 -1.99
C GLU A 99 -4.16 -7.25 -0.82
N PHE A 100 -5.45 -7.49 -0.70
CA PHE A 100 -6.21 -6.98 0.43
C PHE A 100 -7.10 -8.06 1.03
N GLY A 101 -7.35 -7.94 2.34
CA GLY A 101 -8.26 -8.82 3.06
C GLY A 101 -8.99 -8.02 4.14
N GLY A 102 -10.03 -8.59 4.70
CA GLY A 102 -10.84 -7.89 5.69
C GLY A 102 -11.84 -6.92 5.10
N GLY A 103 -12.06 -7.00 3.81
CA GLY A 103 -13.02 -6.17 3.10
C GLY A 103 -12.39 -5.11 2.22
N GLY A 104 -12.98 -4.91 1.07
CA GLY A 104 -12.57 -3.87 0.14
C GLY A 104 -13.71 -3.44 -0.75
N VAL A 105 -13.68 -2.18 -1.15
CA VAL A 105 -14.67 -1.61 -2.06
C VAL A 105 -13.93 -0.95 -3.20
N LEU A 106 -14.16 -1.44 -4.40
CA LEU A 106 -13.62 -0.82 -5.61
C LEU A 106 -14.69 0.08 -6.22
N VAL A 107 -14.35 1.33 -6.42
CA VAL A 107 -15.23 2.29 -7.08
C VAL A 107 -14.59 2.68 -8.39
N ASN A 108 -15.36 2.53 -9.47
CA ASN A 108 -14.97 2.96 -10.80
C ASN A 108 -16.18 3.71 -11.34
N ARG A 109 -15.95 4.73 -12.12
CA ARG A 109 -16.98 5.64 -12.69
C ARG A 109 -18.46 5.31 -12.36
N ASP A 110 -18.97 4.21 -12.92
CA ASP A 110 -20.38 3.86 -12.87
C ASP A 110 -20.65 2.58 -12.08
N SER A 111 -19.63 2.01 -11.44
CA SER A 111 -19.79 0.74 -10.77
C SER A 111 -19.10 0.71 -9.42
N ARG A 112 -19.59 -0.17 -8.58
CA ARG A 112 -19.03 -0.40 -7.26
C ARG A 112 -19.00 -1.90 -7.03
N LEU A 113 -17.81 -2.40 -6.67
CA LEU A 113 -17.58 -3.81 -6.43
C LEU A 113 -17.12 -3.99 -4.99
N GLU A 114 -17.77 -4.85 -4.24
CA GLU A 114 -17.40 -5.15 -2.86
C GLU A 114 -16.93 -6.58 -2.75
N SER A 115 -15.84 -6.79 -2.00
CA SER A 115 -15.26 -8.11 -1.83
C SER A 115 -14.66 -8.25 -0.45
N VAL A 116 -14.59 -9.47 0.07
CA VAL A 116 -13.94 -9.75 1.34
C VAL A 116 -12.43 -9.67 1.18
N ARG A 117 -11.90 -10.18 0.08
CA ARG A 117 -10.47 -10.09 -0.23
C ARG A 117 -10.25 -10.19 -1.72
N GLY A 118 -9.07 -9.77 -2.15
CA GLY A 118 -8.75 -9.85 -3.56
C GLY A 118 -7.32 -9.45 -3.86
N TYR A 119 -7.00 -9.52 -5.13
CA TYR A 119 -5.69 -9.17 -5.66
C TYR A 119 -5.85 -8.11 -6.74
N TYR A 120 -5.00 -7.10 -6.70
CA TYR A 120 -4.97 -6.08 -7.73
C TYR A 120 -3.68 -6.18 -8.52
N TYR A 121 -3.80 -6.41 -9.82
CA TYR A 121 -2.66 -6.51 -10.75
C TYR A 121 -2.49 -5.18 -11.44
N ALA A 122 -1.55 -4.36 -10.96
CA ALA A 122 -1.42 -2.99 -11.44
C ALA A 122 -0.99 -2.91 -12.92
N ASN A 123 -0.21 -3.87 -13.40
CA ASN A 123 0.26 -3.84 -14.79
C ASN A 123 -0.88 -4.04 -15.79
N SER A 124 -1.84 -4.89 -15.46
CA SER A 124 -2.99 -5.15 -16.31
C SER A 124 -4.24 -4.40 -15.89
N LYS A 125 -4.19 -3.76 -14.72
CA LYS A 125 -5.31 -3.04 -14.10
C LYS A 125 -6.51 -3.93 -13.83
N GLU A 126 -6.23 -5.18 -13.45
CA GLU A 126 -7.26 -6.16 -13.16
C GLU A 126 -7.40 -6.39 -11.66
N LEU A 127 -8.64 -6.44 -11.19
CA LEU A 127 -8.94 -6.81 -9.82
C LEU A 127 -9.55 -8.21 -9.83
N VAL A 128 -8.94 -9.11 -9.07
CA VAL A 128 -9.44 -10.47 -8.90
C VAL A 128 -9.99 -10.60 -7.50
N CYS A 129 -11.30 -10.77 -7.36
CA CYS A 129 -11.95 -10.95 -6.08
C CYS A 129 -12.10 -12.43 -5.78
N VAL A 130 -11.71 -12.83 -4.57
CA VAL A 130 -11.64 -14.25 -4.22
C VAL A 130 -12.89 -14.74 -3.49
N ASP A 131 -13.37 -13.96 -2.52
CA ASP A 131 -14.56 -14.34 -1.75
C ASP A 131 -15.64 -13.31 -1.97
N ARG A 132 -16.90 -13.72 -1.78
CA ARG A 132 -18.05 -12.82 -1.70
C ARG A 132 -17.91 -11.51 -2.47
N VAL A 133 -18.48 -11.46 -3.65
CA VAL A 133 -18.44 -10.26 -4.49
C VAL A 133 -19.87 -9.74 -4.67
N GLU A 134 -20.05 -8.45 -4.39
CA GLU A 134 -21.28 -7.75 -4.75
C GLU A 134 -20.93 -6.64 -5.73
N MET A 135 -21.63 -6.63 -6.85
CA MET A 135 -21.43 -5.59 -7.84
C MET A 135 -22.69 -4.75 -7.94
N ARG A 136 -22.51 -3.43 -7.88
CA ARG A 136 -23.60 -2.48 -7.99
C ARG A 136 -23.27 -1.43 -9.04
N ASN A 137 -24.25 -1.07 -9.82
CA ASN A 137 -24.15 -0.01 -10.80
C ASN A 137 -24.99 1.18 -10.36
N ASP A 138 -24.54 2.38 -10.73
CA ASP A 138 -25.27 3.60 -10.40
C ASP A 138 -26.60 3.73 -11.14
N GLU A 139 -26.88 2.85 -12.04
CA GLU A 139 -28.13 2.82 -12.77
C GLU A 139 -29.30 2.24 -11.96
N TYR A 140 -29.06 1.74 -10.81
CA TYR A 140 -30.10 1.15 -9.95
C TYR A 140 -30.35 1.99 -8.73
#